data_f280acee2bc83136d6428430313365eb
#
_entry.id   f280acee2bc83136d6428430313365eb
#
_cell.length_a   1.000
_cell.length_b   1.000
_cell.length_c   1.000
_cell.angle_alpha   90.00
_cell.angle_beta   90.00
_cell.angle_gamma   90.00
#
_symmetry.space_group_name_H-M   'P 1'
#
loop_
_entity.id
_entity.type
_entity.pdbx_description
1 polymer ?
#
loop_
_entity_poly.entity_id
_entity_poly.type
_entity_poly.pdbx_seq_one_letter_code
_entity_poly.pdbx_strand_id
1 'polypeptide(L)'
;MSADPYSERVRMLFANPVHAGCLEDAVSVQIDDQGVRLCLCAQHENGEVSALRFRAWGCPHVIAAAEAFCSDFEGRQIADLLEFSASGLMQSLPVPVEKTGRILVLEDAVRALETSLGDTRNQD
;
A
#
# COMPACT_ATOMS: atom_id res chain seq x y z
N MET A 1 25.43 1.82 19.71
CA MET A 1 24.61 0.99 18.82
C MET A 1 23.14 1.30 19.04
N SER A 2 22.41 1.47 17.98
CA SER A 2 20.99 1.83 18.10
C SER A 2 20.16 0.63 18.57
N ALA A 3 19.27 0.85 19.53
CA ALA A 3 18.30 -0.13 19.98
C ALA A 3 16.99 0.02 19.23
N ASP A 4 16.96 0.86 18.21
CA ASP A 4 15.76 1.15 17.44
C ASP A 4 15.35 -0.09 16.62
N PRO A 5 14.10 -0.60 16.79
CA PRO A 5 13.65 -1.77 16.04
C PRO A 5 13.34 -1.45 14.58
N TYR A 6 13.39 -0.20 14.17
CA TYR A 6 13.04 0.20 12.80
C TYR A 6 14.27 0.61 12.02
N SER A 7 14.36 0.19 10.75
CA SER A 7 15.41 0.66 9.87
C SER A 7 15.23 2.16 9.60
N GLU A 8 16.28 2.81 9.14
CA GLU A 8 16.20 4.22 8.76
C GLU A 8 15.13 4.45 7.69
N ARG A 9 15.05 3.54 6.69
CA ARG A 9 14.05 3.67 5.63
C ARG A 9 12.64 3.57 6.18
N VAL A 10 12.38 2.63 7.10
CA VAL A 10 11.07 2.51 7.72
C VAL A 10 10.72 3.78 8.49
N ARG A 11 11.67 4.32 9.25
CA ARG A 11 11.42 5.54 10.02
C ARG A 11 11.12 6.72 9.13
N MET A 12 11.84 6.87 8.02
CA MET A 12 11.60 7.97 7.08
C MET A 12 10.22 7.88 6.45
N LEU A 13 9.83 6.70 5.98
CA LEU A 13 8.52 6.50 5.36
C LEU A 13 7.38 6.68 6.36
N PHE A 14 7.56 6.20 7.58
CA PHE A 14 6.57 6.32 8.64
C PHE A 14 6.42 7.76 9.14
N ALA A 15 7.54 8.49 9.25
CA ALA A 15 7.53 9.84 9.81
C ALA A 15 6.91 10.88 8.89
N ASN A 16 6.96 10.65 7.57
CA ASN A 16 6.43 11.61 6.60
C ASN A 16 5.76 10.90 5.43
N PRO A 17 4.63 10.22 5.68
CA PRO A 17 3.94 9.48 4.62
C PRO A 17 3.14 10.44 3.73
N VAL A 18 3.75 10.88 2.64
CA VAL A 18 3.16 11.88 1.76
C VAL A 18 1.90 11.39 1.03
N HIS A 19 1.69 10.07 0.96
CA HIS A 19 0.51 9.49 0.34
C HIS A 19 -0.58 9.12 1.36
N ALA A 20 -0.41 9.47 2.64
CA ALA A 20 -1.43 9.24 3.65
C ALA A 20 -2.63 10.16 3.41
N GLY A 21 -3.84 9.62 3.52
CA GLY A 21 -5.04 10.39 3.35
C GLY A 21 -6.09 9.65 2.53
N CYS A 22 -7.00 10.39 1.92
CA CYS A 22 -8.03 9.83 1.05
C CYS A 22 -8.25 10.75 -0.15
N LEU A 23 -8.93 10.18 -1.16
CA LEU A 23 -9.22 10.89 -2.41
C LEU A 23 -10.73 10.91 -2.61
N GLU A 24 -11.24 12.00 -3.18
CA GLU A 24 -12.63 12.09 -3.59
C GLU A 24 -12.82 11.37 -4.92
N ASP A 25 -14.02 10.83 -5.15
CA ASP A 25 -14.38 10.15 -6.39
C ASP A 25 -13.35 9.08 -6.76
N ALA A 26 -12.95 8.30 -5.77
CA ALA A 26 -11.91 7.30 -5.94
C ALA A 26 -12.46 5.91 -5.65
N VAL A 27 -11.84 4.91 -6.26
CA VAL A 27 -12.08 3.52 -5.89
C VAL A 27 -11.32 3.26 -4.59
N SER A 28 -11.98 2.68 -3.61
CA SER A 28 -11.34 2.38 -2.33
C SER A 28 -11.65 0.98 -1.87
N VAL A 29 -10.70 0.39 -1.15
CA VAL A 29 -10.85 -0.92 -0.53
C VAL A 29 -10.35 -0.82 0.91
N GLN A 30 -10.88 -1.68 1.77
CA GLN A 30 -10.45 -1.76 3.16
C GLN A 30 -10.29 -3.21 3.56
N ILE A 31 -9.17 -3.51 4.21
CA ILE A 31 -8.89 -4.83 4.78
C ILE A 31 -8.62 -4.67 6.27
N ASP A 32 -9.24 -5.50 7.09
CA ASP A 32 -9.00 -5.59 8.53
C ASP A 32 -8.50 -7.00 8.82
N ASP A 33 -7.24 -7.14 9.18
CA ASP A 33 -6.64 -8.44 9.46
C ASP A 33 -5.34 -8.25 10.24
N GLN A 34 -4.92 -9.26 10.96
CA GLN A 34 -3.64 -9.29 11.68
C GLN A 34 -3.43 -8.08 12.61
N GLY A 35 -4.52 -7.54 13.16
CA GLY A 35 -4.46 -6.35 14.01
C GLY A 35 -4.21 -5.06 13.25
N VAL A 36 -4.34 -5.09 11.93
CA VAL A 36 -4.10 -3.95 11.06
C VAL A 36 -5.40 -3.61 10.33
N ARG A 37 -5.68 -2.32 10.22
CA ARG A 37 -6.71 -1.82 9.31
C ARG A 37 -6.01 -1.01 8.23
N LEU A 38 -6.29 -1.35 6.98
CA LEU A 38 -5.66 -0.70 5.85
C LEU A 38 -6.70 -0.33 4.80
N CYS A 39 -6.73 0.94 4.42
CA CYS A 39 -7.54 1.43 3.31
C CYS A 39 -6.62 1.89 2.20
N LEU A 40 -6.94 1.51 0.97
CA LEU A 40 -6.27 2.02 -0.23
C LEU A 40 -7.31 2.74 -1.08
N CYS A 41 -6.95 3.92 -1.59
CA CYS A 41 -7.79 4.69 -2.51
C CYS A 41 -7.00 4.97 -3.78
N ALA A 42 -7.68 4.87 -4.92
CA ALA A 42 -7.04 5.14 -6.21
C ALA A 42 -7.99 5.90 -7.13
N GLN A 43 -7.44 6.89 -7.82
CA GLN A 43 -8.09 7.49 -8.99
C GLN A 43 -7.40 6.91 -10.22
N HIS A 44 -8.17 6.76 -11.30
CA HIS A 44 -7.63 6.20 -12.53
C HIS A 44 -8.16 6.96 -13.72
N GLU A 45 -7.39 6.91 -14.81
CA GLU A 45 -7.74 7.55 -16.06
C GLU A 45 -7.06 6.79 -17.19
N ASN A 46 -7.85 6.32 -18.17
CA ASN A 46 -7.33 5.60 -19.33
C ASN A 46 -6.49 4.37 -18.97
N GLY A 47 -6.88 3.66 -17.91
CA GLY A 47 -6.19 2.46 -17.47
C GLY A 47 -4.96 2.73 -16.63
N GLU A 48 -4.67 3.99 -16.35
CA GLU A 48 -3.52 4.39 -15.52
C GLU A 48 -4.00 4.81 -14.14
N VAL A 49 -3.24 4.44 -13.11
CA VAL A 49 -3.49 4.86 -11.73
C VAL A 49 -2.96 6.29 -11.58
N SER A 50 -3.85 7.27 -11.65
CA SER A 50 -3.44 8.67 -11.62
C SER A 50 -3.09 9.17 -10.22
N ALA A 51 -3.66 8.58 -9.18
CA ALA A 51 -3.33 8.94 -7.81
C ALA A 51 -3.60 7.75 -6.88
N LEU A 52 -2.75 7.60 -5.87
CA LEU A 52 -2.89 6.60 -4.82
C LEU A 52 -2.78 7.27 -3.46
N ARG A 53 -3.63 6.86 -2.53
CA ARG A 53 -3.54 7.28 -1.12
C ARG A 53 -3.89 6.10 -0.24
N PHE A 54 -3.45 6.18 1.02
CA PHE A 54 -3.74 5.13 1.97
C PHE A 54 -4.07 5.70 3.35
N ARG A 55 -4.75 4.90 4.14
CA ARG A 55 -4.92 5.13 5.57
C ARG A 55 -4.65 3.79 6.25
N ALA A 56 -3.80 3.79 7.26
CA ALA A 56 -3.40 2.56 7.94
C ALA A 56 -3.34 2.78 9.44
N TRP A 57 -3.82 1.79 10.17
CA TRP A 57 -3.79 1.77 11.63
C TRP A 57 -3.19 0.46 12.10
N GLY A 58 -2.31 0.53 13.09
CA GLY A 58 -1.82 -0.65 13.78
C GLY A 58 -0.30 -0.75 13.86
N CYS A 59 0.43 -0.63 12.76
CA CYS A 59 1.85 -0.93 12.77
C CYS A 59 2.66 0.04 11.90
N PRO A 60 3.75 0.62 12.45
CA PRO A 60 4.60 1.52 11.65
C PRO A 60 5.18 0.87 10.40
N HIS A 61 5.46 -0.45 10.45
CA HIS A 61 5.96 -1.16 9.26
C HIS A 61 4.91 -1.17 8.15
N VAL A 62 3.62 -1.31 8.50
CA VAL A 62 2.54 -1.31 7.51
C VAL A 62 2.39 0.08 6.91
N ILE A 63 2.49 1.13 7.73
CA ILE A 63 2.41 2.51 7.25
C ILE A 63 3.56 2.78 6.27
N ALA A 64 4.78 2.37 6.63
CA ALA A 64 5.93 2.53 5.75
C ALA A 64 5.79 1.73 4.46
N ALA A 65 5.28 0.50 4.56
CA ALA A 65 5.05 -0.37 3.40
C ALA A 65 4.01 0.23 2.47
N ALA A 66 2.91 0.77 3.01
CA ALA A 66 1.86 1.39 2.20
C ALA A 66 2.39 2.65 1.50
N GLU A 67 3.19 3.46 2.19
CA GLU A 67 3.80 4.63 1.57
C GLU A 67 4.74 4.23 0.42
N ALA A 68 5.56 3.20 0.64
CA ALA A 68 6.46 2.69 -0.40
C ALA A 68 5.67 2.18 -1.61
N PHE A 69 4.58 1.46 -1.37
CA PHE A 69 3.71 0.97 -2.44
C PHE A 69 3.14 2.14 -3.25
N CYS A 70 2.55 3.13 -2.57
CA CYS A 70 1.96 4.28 -3.26
C CYS A 70 3.00 5.05 -4.07
N SER A 71 4.19 5.25 -3.52
CA SER A 71 5.26 5.95 -4.21
C SER A 71 5.71 5.22 -5.47
N ASP A 72 5.70 3.88 -5.43
CA ASP A 72 6.20 3.08 -6.54
C ASP A 72 5.16 2.89 -7.65
N PHE A 73 3.89 2.80 -7.29
CA PHE A 73 2.85 2.43 -8.25
C PHE A 73 1.97 3.59 -8.73
N GLU A 74 2.00 4.74 -8.06
CA GLU A 74 1.27 5.91 -8.56
C GLU A 74 1.83 6.32 -9.91
N GLY A 75 0.94 6.47 -10.88
CA GLY A 75 1.32 6.81 -12.26
C GLY A 75 1.54 5.60 -13.15
N ARG A 76 1.46 4.39 -12.62
CA ARG A 76 1.63 3.18 -13.42
C ARG A 76 0.27 2.66 -13.89
N GLN A 77 0.30 1.65 -14.77
CA GLN A 77 -0.93 1.04 -15.28
C GLN A 77 -1.64 0.22 -14.20
N ILE A 78 -2.96 0.15 -14.29
CA ILE A 78 -3.74 -0.69 -13.35
C ILE A 78 -3.23 -2.12 -13.36
N ALA A 79 -2.93 -2.68 -14.54
CA ALA A 79 -2.43 -4.05 -14.65
C ALA A 79 -1.11 -4.26 -13.91
N ASP A 80 -0.30 -3.21 -13.75
CA ASP A 80 0.98 -3.31 -13.06
C ASP A 80 0.81 -3.62 -11.57
N LEU A 81 -0.36 -3.33 -11.00
CA LEU A 81 -0.63 -3.64 -9.59
C LEU A 81 -0.51 -5.13 -9.30
N LEU A 82 -0.73 -5.99 -10.31
CA LEU A 82 -0.57 -7.44 -10.15
C LEU A 82 0.88 -7.85 -9.94
N GLU A 83 1.84 -6.98 -10.26
CA GLU A 83 3.25 -7.24 -10.06
C GLU A 83 3.71 -6.99 -8.62
N PHE A 84 2.87 -6.32 -7.82
CA PHE A 84 3.23 -6.04 -6.44
C PHE A 84 3.26 -7.34 -5.63
N SER A 85 4.32 -7.52 -4.83
CA SER A 85 4.40 -8.62 -3.88
C SER A 85 4.99 -8.11 -2.56
N ALA A 86 4.46 -8.64 -1.47
CA ALA A 86 4.98 -8.31 -0.14
C ALA A 86 6.43 -8.76 0.01
N SER A 87 6.77 -9.93 -0.52
CA SER A 87 8.15 -10.44 -0.41
C SER A 87 9.13 -9.56 -1.17
N GLY A 88 8.74 -9.06 -2.35
CA GLY A 88 9.57 -8.13 -3.11
C GLY A 88 9.80 -6.83 -2.36
N LEU A 89 8.73 -6.29 -1.75
CA LEU A 89 8.85 -5.08 -0.95
C LEU A 89 9.77 -5.29 0.24
N MET A 90 9.66 -6.43 0.93
CA MET A 90 10.46 -6.69 2.12
C MET A 90 11.94 -6.88 1.84
N GLN A 91 12.34 -7.06 0.59
CA GLN A 91 13.75 -7.07 0.22
C GLN A 91 14.39 -5.70 0.36
N SER A 92 13.64 -4.64 0.12
CA SER A 92 14.13 -3.25 0.23
C SER A 92 13.65 -2.56 1.50
N LEU A 93 12.67 -3.10 2.18
CA LEU A 93 12.09 -2.55 3.40
C LEU A 93 12.13 -3.62 4.49
N PRO A 94 13.20 -3.66 5.29
CA PRO A 94 13.36 -4.72 6.29
C PRO A 94 12.23 -4.74 7.30
N VAL A 95 11.63 -5.90 7.50
CA VAL A 95 10.52 -6.11 8.41
C VAL A 95 10.85 -7.32 9.29
N PRO A 96 10.66 -7.22 10.63
CA PRO A 96 10.85 -8.39 11.47
C PRO A 96 9.97 -9.55 11.04
N VAL A 97 10.46 -10.77 11.21
CA VAL A 97 9.75 -11.98 10.79
C VAL A 97 8.33 -12.03 11.36
N GLU A 98 8.17 -11.66 12.63
CA GLU A 98 6.86 -11.68 13.29
C GLU A 98 5.86 -10.64 12.75
N LYS A 99 6.33 -9.71 11.92
CA LYS A 99 5.47 -8.70 11.29
C LYS A 99 5.12 -9.03 9.85
N THR A 100 5.65 -10.11 9.30
CA THR A 100 5.45 -10.48 7.88
C THR A 100 3.97 -10.62 7.54
N GLY A 101 3.19 -11.23 8.43
CA GLY A 101 1.74 -11.39 8.20
C GLY A 101 1.01 -10.07 8.02
N ARG A 102 1.47 -9.02 8.70
CA ARG A 102 0.87 -7.69 8.57
C ARG A 102 1.16 -7.05 7.22
N ILE A 103 2.34 -7.32 6.66
CA ILE A 103 2.70 -6.81 5.33
C ILE A 103 1.90 -7.53 4.25
N LEU A 104 1.57 -8.80 4.47
CA LEU A 104 0.71 -9.55 3.55
C LEU A 104 -0.70 -8.95 3.46
N VAL A 105 -1.15 -8.26 4.50
CA VAL A 105 -2.42 -7.52 4.45
C VAL A 105 -2.38 -6.47 3.35
N LEU A 106 -1.25 -5.79 3.18
CA LEU A 106 -1.08 -4.82 2.10
C LEU A 106 -1.20 -5.51 0.73
N GLU A 107 -0.57 -6.68 0.56
CA GLU A 107 -0.67 -7.40 -0.71
C GLU A 107 -2.12 -7.76 -1.02
N ASP A 108 -2.89 -8.23 -0.02
CA ASP A 108 -4.30 -8.54 -0.19
C ASP A 108 -5.10 -7.29 -0.57
N ALA A 109 -4.80 -6.16 0.05
CA ALA A 109 -5.48 -4.89 -0.26
C ALA A 109 -5.17 -4.44 -1.68
N VAL A 110 -3.92 -4.60 -2.14
CA VAL A 110 -3.54 -4.23 -3.51
C VAL A 110 -4.27 -5.09 -4.52
N ARG A 111 -4.42 -6.39 -4.26
CA ARG A 111 -5.16 -7.28 -5.16
C ARG A 111 -6.64 -6.92 -5.19
N ALA A 112 -7.23 -6.59 -4.04
CA ALA A 112 -8.62 -6.14 -4.00
C ALA A 112 -8.79 -4.83 -4.76
N LEU A 113 -7.83 -3.92 -4.64
CA LEU A 113 -7.86 -2.64 -5.35
C LEU A 113 -7.77 -2.86 -6.87
N GLU A 114 -6.86 -3.71 -7.32
CA GLU A 114 -6.74 -4.01 -8.75
C GLU A 114 -8.03 -4.59 -9.30
N THR A 115 -8.65 -5.52 -8.59
CA THR A 115 -9.93 -6.11 -9.00
C THR A 115 -11.01 -5.04 -9.11
N SER A 116 -11.12 -4.16 -8.12
CA SER A 116 -12.12 -3.09 -8.13
C SER A 116 -11.88 -2.09 -9.25
N LEU A 117 -10.64 -1.74 -9.52
CA LEU A 117 -10.29 -0.84 -10.63
C LEU A 117 -10.58 -1.48 -11.98
N GLY A 118 -10.31 -2.79 -12.10
CA GLY A 118 -10.61 -3.53 -13.32
C GLY A 118 -12.09 -3.59 -13.61
N ASP A 119 -12.92 -3.82 -12.58
CA ASP A 119 -14.37 -3.84 -12.71
C ASP A 119 -14.90 -2.47 -13.15
N THR A 120 -14.40 -1.40 -12.55
CA THR A 120 -14.81 -0.04 -12.90
C THR A 120 -14.44 0.28 -14.35
N ARG A 121 -13.24 -0.10 -14.77
CA ARG A 121 -12.77 0.10 -16.14
C ARG A 121 -13.65 -0.64 -17.14
N ASN A 122 -14.11 -1.84 -16.79
CA ASN A 122 -14.90 -2.68 -17.68
C ASN A 122 -16.37 -2.26 -17.79
N GLN A 123 -16.81 -1.35 -16.94
CA GLN A 123 -18.18 -0.84 -16.97
C GLN A 123 -18.40 0.29 -17.96
N ASP A 124 -17.35 0.76 -18.58
CA ASP A 124 -17.45 1.84 -19.59
C ASP A 124 -17.84 1.33 -20.99
#